data_0e34062afb4dd832a50d0f2cf0fc155f
#
_entry.id   0e34062afb4dd832a50d0f2cf0fc155f
#
_cell.length_a   1.000
_cell.length_b   1.000
_cell.length_c   1.000
_cell.angle_alpha   90.00
_cell.angle_beta   90.00
_cell.angle_gamma   90.00
#
_symmetry.space_group_name_H-M   'P 1'
#
loop_
_entity.id
_entity.type
_entity.pdbx_description
1 polymer ?
#
loop_
_entity_poly.entity_id
_entity_poly.type
_entity_poly.pdbx_seq_one_letter_code
_entity_poly.pdbx_strand_id
1 'polypeptide(L)'
;MAACFKARTVVGVVCAIVLGIVSARPARAQELMPQALAGWSAFTARPQSAPHVSSSVGASGVVLGIEGAAVPNVYGGWRARIAGLQASAYYRISARALPLNIPHLRESVTIVLRWRGSFGDEVAPDYVWDFRQQADGSLLFDRVIQAPSGATAVDVELVLQGAANGQVTFDGLSFRTAAAPPARKVRVAAIYYRPSGTSSGFASVQQAASYAAQVASTYHPDVMVLGEMLNVIGAPGTMESKAEPIPGRSSDAMAAVAASYRVNIVFGMLESKGNLLYNTAVLLDRSGAVAGKYQKVQLPIAEASAGISPGGSVPVFDTDFGKVALLICQDAAFPEPAREATLRGAEMLLVPIWGGKTSLVRARAVENGIYLAASGYDYASEIVNPLGTVLATVKIGTGPKVAVTDLDLSKRFRETWLGDWRDIANKERRVDPYTARVP
;
A
#
# COMPACT_ATOMS: atom_id res chain seq x y z
N MET A 1 -71.06 -35.68 -44.26
CA MET A 1 -70.50 -36.55 -43.18
C MET A 1 -69.69 -35.67 -42.26
N ALA A 2 -70.24 -35.39 -41.08
CA ALA A 2 -69.64 -34.49 -40.08
C ALA A 2 -68.77 -35.32 -39.10
N ALA A 3 -67.51 -34.92 -38.90
CA ALA A 3 -66.65 -35.48 -37.89
C ALA A 3 -66.45 -34.44 -36.77
N CYS A 4 -66.93 -34.78 -35.58
CA CYS A 4 -66.96 -34.02 -34.38
C CYS A 4 -65.55 -34.08 -33.68
N PHE A 5 -64.84 -32.97 -33.47
CA PHE A 5 -63.66 -32.93 -32.70
C PHE A 5 -63.98 -32.45 -31.27
N LYS A 6 -63.82 -33.33 -30.29
CA LYS A 6 -63.91 -32.98 -28.85
C LYS A 6 -62.66 -32.27 -28.38
N ALA A 7 -62.82 -31.05 -27.92
CA ALA A 7 -61.76 -30.31 -27.15
C ALA A 7 -61.62 -30.91 -25.74
N ARG A 8 -60.39 -31.30 -25.39
CA ARG A 8 -60.00 -31.65 -24.03
C ARG A 8 -59.36 -30.40 -23.35
N THR A 9 -60.04 -29.90 -22.34
CA THR A 9 -59.52 -28.85 -21.47
C THR A 9 -58.48 -29.44 -20.51
N VAL A 10 -57.23 -28.98 -20.60
CA VAL A 10 -56.17 -29.31 -19.65
C VAL A 10 -56.15 -28.19 -18.60
N VAL A 11 -56.55 -28.51 -17.41
CA VAL A 11 -56.40 -27.61 -16.24
C VAL A 11 -54.96 -27.74 -15.73
N GLY A 12 -54.15 -26.72 -16.01
CA GLY A 12 -52.80 -26.61 -15.47
C GLY A 12 -52.87 -26.05 -14.07
N VAL A 13 -52.47 -26.84 -13.08
CA VAL A 13 -52.21 -26.37 -11.70
C VAL A 13 -50.87 -25.68 -11.68
N VAL A 14 -50.87 -24.35 -11.53
CA VAL A 14 -49.66 -23.57 -11.31
C VAL A 14 -49.33 -23.63 -9.80
N CYS A 15 -48.36 -24.45 -9.42
CA CYS A 15 -47.75 -24.42 -8.09
C CYS A 15 -46.85 -23.19 -8.01
N ALA A 16 -47.28 -22.13 -7.33
CA ALA A 16 -46.43 -21.00 -6.99
C ALA A 16 -45.51 -21.41 -5.83
N ILE A 17 -44.23 -21.69 -6.12
CA ILE A 17 -43.20 -21.85 -5.10
C ILE A 17 -42.83 -20.45 -4.61
N VAL A 18 -43.35 -20.06 -3.44
CA VAL A 18 -42.93 -18.88 -2.70
C VAL A 18 -41.55 -19.22 -2.07
N LEU A 19 -40.48 -18.87 -2.76
CA LEU A 19 -39.14 -18.84 -2.18
C LEU A 19 -39.12 -17.72 -1.13
N GLY A 20 -39.33 -18.09 0.14
CA GLY A 20 -39.08 -17.22 1.27
C GLY A 20 -37.60 -16.88 1.32
N ILE A 21 -37.23 -15.67 0.88
CA ILE A 21 -35.91 -15.10 1.16
C ILE A 21 -35.86 -14.86 2.66
N VAL A 22 -35.35 -15.83 3.43
CA VAL A 22 -34.93 -15.62 4.81
C VAL A 22 -33.75 -14.69 4.73
N SER A 23 -33.96 -13.40 4.88
CA SER A 23 -32.89 -12.45 5.09
C SER A 23 -32.25 -12.78 6.46
N ALA A 24 -31.17 -13.55 6.43
CA ALA A 24 -30.32 -13.75 7.60
C ALA A 24 -29.89 -12.38 8.08
N ARG A 25 -30.45 -11.91 9.19
CA ARG A 25 -29.91 -10.73 9.89
C ARG A 25 -28.43 -10.99 10.13
N PRO A 26 -27.51 -10.06 9.78
CA PRO A 26 -26.10 -10.24 10.07
C PRO A 26 -25.97 -10.52 11.57
N ALA A 27 -25.33 -11.65 11.91
CA ALA A 27 -25.07 -11.98 13.29
C ALA A 27 -24.39 -10.78 13.95
N ARG A 28 -24.95 -10.31 15.07
CA ARG A 28 -24.41 -9.17 15.81
C ARG A 28 -22.96 -9.52 16.16
N ALA A 29 -21.98 -8.69 15.75
CA ALA A 29 -20.57 -8.94 16.01
C ALA A 29 -20.37 -9.14 17.52
N GLN A 30 -19.90 -10.34 17.90
CA GLN A 30 -19.72 -10.69 19.30
C GLN A 30 -18.48 -9.97 19.85
N GLU A 31 -18.63 -9.25 20.96
CA GLU A 31 -17.51 -8.67 21.71
C GLU A 31 -16.75 -9.77 22.45
N LEU A 32 -15.44 -9.84 22.24
CA LEU A 32 -14.55 -10.86 22.81
C LEU A 32 -13.51 -10.25 23.75
N MET A 33 -13.29 -8.92 23.70
CA MET A 33 -12.36 -8.22 24.57
C MET A 33 -12.86 -8.27 26.04
N PRO A 34 -12.01 -8.63 27.02
CA PRO A 34 -12.39 -8.53 28.42
C PRO A 34 -12.78 -7.12 28.81
N GLN A 35 -14.00 -6.94 29.32
CA GLN A 35 -14.54 -5.65 29.74
C GLN A 35 -14.28 -5.36 31.22
N ALA A 36 -13.81 -6.33 31.99
CA ALA A 36 -13.42 -6.21 33.39
C ALA A 36 -11.89 -6.31 33.56
N LEU A 37 -11.35 -5.60 34.55
CA LEU A 37 -9.92 -5.58 34.84
C LEU A 37 -9.34 -6.97 35.11
N ALA A 38 -10.12 -7.88 35.70
CA ALA A 38 -9.70 -9.26 35.97
C ALA A 38 -9.26 -10.03 34.71
N GLY A 39 -9.65 -9.58 33.52
CA GLY A 39 -9.21 -10.16 32.24
C GLY A 39 -7.89 -9.63 31.73
N TRP A 40 -7.26 -8.68 32.44
CA TRP A 40 -6.02 -8.01 32.09
C TRP A 40 -4.92 -8.28 33.11
N SER A 41 -3.69 -8.43 32.63
CA SER A 41 -2.51 -8.58 33.46
C SER A 41 -1.39 -7.66 32.96
N ALA A 42 -0.60 -7.13 33.89
CA ALA A 42 0.62 -6.43 33.55
C ALA A 42 1.63 -7.40 32.91
N PHE A 43 2.41 -6.94 31.92
CA PHE A 43 3.49 -7.72 31.37
C PHE A 43 4.71 -6.86 31.04
N THR A 44 5.87 -7.46 31.06
CA THR A 44 7.13 -6.90 30.58
C THR A 44 8.04 -8.01 30.07
N ALA A 45 8.96 -7.68 29.17
CA ALA A 45 9.96 -8.64 28.71
C ALA A 45 10.99 -9.01 29.80
N ARG A 46 11.35 -8.04 30.65
CA ARG A 46 12.27 -8.21 31.79
C ARG A 46 11.91 -7.19 32.89
N PRO A 47 12.12 -7.52 34.16
CA PRO A 47 11.83 -6.61 35.27
C PRO A 47 12.51 -5.23 35.11
N GLN A 48 13.74 -5.20 34.54
CA GLN A 48 14.51 -3.97 34.35
C GLN A 48 13.97 -3.06 33.24
N SER A 49 13.10 -3.57 32.37
CA SER A 49 12.43 -2.80 31.33
C SER A 49 10.94 -2.56 31.61
N ALA A 50 10.49 -2.88 32.81
CA ALA A 50 9.08 -2.78 33.19
C ALA A 50 8.59 -1.33 33.22
N PRO A 51 7.48 -0.99 32.56
CA PRO A 51 6.78 0.24 32.80
C PRO A 51 6.02 0.20 34.13
N HIS A 52 5.65 1.36 34.66
CA HIS A 52 4.58 1.42 35.64
C HIS A 52 3.23 1.31 34.95
N VAL A 53 2.32 0.53 35.51
CA VAL A 53 0.98 0.36 34.97
C VAL A 53 -0.07 0.75 36.00
N SER A 54 -1.16 1.35 35.53
CA SER A 54 -2.30 1.75 36.34
C SER A 54 -3.61 1.37 35.64
N SER A 55 -4.65 1.21 36.41
CA SER A 55 -5.97 0.88 35.84
C SER A 55 -7.09 1.54 36.63
N SER A 56 -8.16 1.85 35.95
CA SER A 56 -9.42 2.34 36.50
C SER A 56 -10.60 1.87 35.67
N VAL A 57 -11.81 2.17 36.11
CA VAL A 57 -13.04 1.92 35.34
C VAL A 57 -13.63 3.27 34.98
N GLY A 58 -13.76 3.54 33.69
CA GLY A 58 -14.39 4.75 33.13
C GLY A 58 -15.76 4.46 32.52
N ALA A 59 -16.36 5.47 31.93
CA ALA A 59 -17.66 5.36 31.25
C ALA A 59 -17.66 4.38 30.06
N SER A 60 -16.50 4.21 29.40
CA SER A 60 -16.29 3.31 28.26
C SER A 60 -15.75 1.93 28.65
N GLY A 61 -15.76 1.54 29.92
CA GLY A 61 -15.21 0.29 30.44
C GLY A 61 -13.85 0.46 31.09
N VAL A 62 -12.97 -0.54 30.92
CA VAL A 62 -11.62 -0.53 31.53
C VAL A 62 -10.75 0.54 30.89
N VAL A 63 -10.05 1.30 31.73
CA VAL A 63 -9.04 2.31 31.37
C VAL A 63 -7.68 1.84 31.87
N LEU A 64 -6.71 1.69 30.97
CA LEU A 64 -5.42 1.07 31.22
C LEU A 64 -4.27 2.05 30.94
N GLY A 65 -3.59 2.49 31.99
CA GLY A 65 -2.46 3.41 31.91
C GLY A 65 -1.12 2.65 31.87
N ILE A 66 -0.16 3.19 31.12
CA ILE A 66 1.21 2.70 31.01
C ILE A 66 2.15 3.92 31.07
N GLU A 67 3.14 3.90 31.96
CA GLU A 67 4.12 4.96 32.15
C GLU A 67 5.54 4.40 32.05
N GLY A 68 6.44 5.11 31.37
CA GLY A 68 7.80 4.65 31.08
C GLY A 68 8.74 4.59 32.28
N ALA A 69 8.37 5.23 33.42
CA ALA A 69 9.07 5.15 34.70
C ALA A 69 10.57 5.50 34.65
N ALA A 70 10.97 6.41 33.74
CA ALA A 70 12.33 6.81 33.45
C ALA A 70 13.27 5.66 33.01
N VAL A 71 12.71 4.53 32.57
CA VAL A 71 13.47 3.38 32.05
C VAL A 71 13.82 3.57 30.58
N PRO A 72 15.09 3.72 30.19
CA PRO A 72 15.48 4.03 28.82
C PRO A 72 14.98 3.03 27.75
N ASN A 73 14.97 1.74 28.11
CA ASN A 73 14.54 0.65 27.25
C ASN A 73 13.20 0.05 27.70
N VAL A 74 12.27 0.91 28.13
CA VAL A 74 10.96 0.48 28.56
C VAL A 74 10.27 -0.37 27.50
N TYR A 75 9.72 -1.52 27.88
CA TYR A 75 8.92 -2.39 27.03
C TYR A 75 7.94 -3.18 27.89
N GLY A 76 6.66 -2.96 27.66
CA GLY A 76 5.60 -3.68 28.35
C GLY A 76 4.32 -2.87 28.45
N GLY A 77 3.42 -3.33 29.27
CA GLY A 77 2.12 -2.72 29.51
C GLY A 77 1.07 -3.73 29.97
N TRP A 78 -0.06 -3.82 29.26
CA TRP A 78 -1.18 -4.67 29.61
C TRP A 78 -1.41 -5.78 28.59
N ARG A 79 -1.76 -6.97 29.07
CA ARG A 79 -2.06 -8.13 28.22
C ARG A 79 -3.40 -8.75 28.62
N ALA A 80 -4.21 -9.10 27.62
CA ALA A 80 -5.41 -9.92 27.77
C ALA A 80 -5.34 -11.13 26.85
N ARG A 81 -5.76 -12.30 27.34
CA ARG A 81 -5.90 -13.50 26.52
C ARG A 81 -7.34 -13.71 26.09
N ILE A 82 -7.56 -13.91 24.80
CA ILE A 82 -8.84 -14.22 24.19
C ILE A 82 -8.70 -15.61 23.55
N ALA A 83 -9.48 -16.59 24.04
CA ALA A 83 -9.47 -17.96 23.56
C ALA A 83 -10.74 -18.26 22.74
N GLY A 84 -10.79 -19.45 22.14
CA GLY A 84 -11.93 -19.92 21.35
C GLY A 84 -12.07 -19.25 19.99
N LEU A 85 -10.97 -18.75 19.44
CA LEU A 85 -10.94 -18.11 18.13
C LEU A 85 -10.98 -19.16 17.02
N GLN A 86 -11.54 -18.77 15.88
CA GLN A 86 -11.53 -19.56 14.66
C GLN A 86 -10.34 -19.17 13.79
N ALA A 87 -9.54 -20.15 13.41
CA ALA A 87 -8.43 -19.97 12.47
C ALA A 87 -8.94 -19.39 11.15
N SER A 88 -8.16 -18.52 10.54
CA SER A 88 -8.47 -17.83 9.28
C SER A 88 -9.72 -16.93 9.28
N ALA A 89 -10.43 -16.83 10.42
CA ALA A 89 -11.53 -15.87 10.56
C ALA A 89 -11.02 -14.42 10.70
N TYR A 90 -11.89 -13.47 10.45
CA TYR A 90 -11.57 -12.04 10.56
C TYR A 90 -12.07 -11.49 11.89
N TYR A 91 -11.23 -10.65 12.49
CA TYR A 91 -11.50 -9.96 13.74
C TYR A 91 -11.21 -8.47 13.59
N ARG A 92 -12.02 -7.61 14.19
CA ARG A 92 -11.77 -6.18 14.29
C ARG A 92 -11.26 -5.85 15.68
N ILE A 93 -10.09 -5.25 15.75
CA ILE A 93 -9.52 -4.64 16.93
C ILE A 93 -9.72 -3.13 16.86
N SER A 94 -10.19 -2.52 17.94
CA SER A 94 -10.21 -1.07 18.07
C SER A 94 -9.86 -0.64 19.49
N ALA A 95 -9.23 0.51 19.62
CA ALA A 95 -8.87 1.14 20.88
C ALA A 95 -8.68 2.64 20.67
N ARG A 96 -8.92 3.41 21.70
CA ARG A 96 -8.49 4.80 21.79
C ARG A 96 -7.28 4.85 22.74
N ALA A 97 -6.24 5.59 22.38
CA ALA A 97 -5.08 5.83 23.25
C ALA A 97 -4.84 7.33 23.40
N LEU A 98 -4.59 7.80 24.60
CA LEU A 98 -4.21 9.18 24.89
C LEU A 98 -2.74 9.21 25.30
N PRO A 99 -1.82 9.64 24.41
CA PRO A 99 -0.40 9.74 24.71
C PRO A 99 -0.06 11.06 25.39
N LEU A 100 0.95 11.04 26.23
CA LEU A 100 1.55 12.21 26.87
C LEU A 100 3.09 12.05 26.87
N ASN A 101 3.82 13.08 26.44
CA ASN A 101 5.30 13.13 26.42
C ASN A 101 5.93 11.98 25.60
N ILE A 102 5.33 11.57 24.49
CA ILE A 102 5.85 10.54 23.59
C ILE A 102 6.26 11.18 22.26
N PRO A 103 7.56 11.34 21.97
CA PRO A 103 8.01 12.02 20.77
C PRO A 103 7.79 11.21 19.47
N HIS A 104 7.88 9.87 19.55
CA HIS A 104 7.79 8.97 18.42
C HIS A 104 6.59 8.02 18.56
N LEU A 105 5.37 8.55 18.37
CA LEU A 105 4.12 7.85 18.64
C LEU A 105 4.01 6.48 17.92
N ARG A 106 4.35 6.42 16.63
CA ARG A 106 4.23 5.19 15.84
C ARG A 106 5.20 4.09 16.28
N GLU A 107 6.36 4.47 16.80
CA GLU A 107 7.36 3.55 17.31
C GLU A 107 7.04 3.08 18.73
N SER A 108 6.49 3.99 19.54
CA SER A 108 6.35 3.79 20.97
C SER A 108 5.01 3.22 21.42
N VAL A 109 3.92 3.50 20.69
CA VAL A 109 2.56 3.06 21.06
C VAL A 109 2.05 2.05 20.05
N THR A 110 1.80 0.81 20.50
CA THR A 110 1.41 -0.28 19.61
C THR A 110 0.45 -1.23 20.33
N ILE A 111 -0.48 -1.81 19.56
CA ILE A 111 -1.21 -3.00 19.99
C ILE A 111 -0.60 -4.19 19.27
N VAL A 112 -0.13 -5.20 20.01
CA VAL A 112 0.42 -6.43 19.44
C VAL A 112 -0.59 -7.55 19.64
N LEU A 113 -0.86 -8.28 18.57
CA LEU A 113 -1.70 -9.48 18.60
C LEU A 113 -0.79 -10.69 18.46
N ARG A 114 -0.51 -11.39 19.56
CA ARG A 114 0.26 -12.63 19.52
C ARG A 114 -0.69 -13.81 19.38
N TRP A 115 -0.81 -14.30 18.17
CA TRP A 115 -1.67 -15.44 17.89
C TRP A 115 -1.08 -16.73 18.46
N ARG A 116 -1.92 -17.54 19.09
CA ARG A 116 -1.55 -18.78 19.74
C ARG A 116 -2.23 -19.97 19.09
N GLY A 117 -1.47 -21.04 18.89
CA GLY A 117 -1.97 -22.34 18.45
C GLY A 117 -2.64 -23.12 19.58
N SER A 118 -3.10 -24.33 19.26
CA SER A 118 -3.78 -25.21 20.22
C SER A 118 -2.90 -25.65 21.39
N PHE A 119 -1.60 -25.66 21.22
CA PHE A 119 -0.62 -25.99 22.27
C PHE A 119 -0.09 -24.75 23.01
N GLY A 120 -0.62 -23.55 22.71
CA GLY A 120 -0.19 -22.30 23.32
C GLY A 120 1.07 -21.69 22.70
N ASP A 121 1.64 -22.34 21.70
CA ASP A 121 2.75 -21.85 20.89
C ASP A 121 2.38 -20.60 20.11
N GLU A 122 3.35 -19.73 19.84
CA GLU A 122 3.13 -18.55 19.01
C GLU A 122 3.10 -18.95 17.53
N VAL A 123 1.98 -18.67 16.86
CA VAL A 123 1.81 -18.93 15.42
C VAL A 123 2.39 -17.81 14.60
N ALA A 124 2.05 -16.57 14.93
CA ALA A 124 2.58 -15.34 14.35
C ALA A 124 2.15 -14.12 15.16
N PRO A 125 2.89 -13.02 15.19
CA PRO A 125 2.40 -11.73 15.66
C PRO A 125 1.69 -10.94 14.54
N ASP A 126 0.84 -9.99 14.92
CA ASP A 126 0.40 -8.87 14.11
C ASP A 126 0.55 -7.59 14.92
N TYR A 127 0.88 -6.51 14.24
CA TYR A 127 1.04 -5.19 14.86
C TYR A 127 -0.08 -4.26 14.39
N VAL A 128 -0.76 -3.60 15.33
CA VAL A 128 -1.68 -2.49 15.05
C VAL A 128 -0.99 -1.23 15.51
N TRP A 129 -0.29 -0.59 14.60
CA TRP A 129 0.56 0.60 14.82
C TRP A 129 0.09 1.80 14.01
N ASP A 130 -0.77 1.57 13.02
CA ASP A 130 -1.44 2.58 12.23
C ASP A 130 -2.64 3.12 12.99
N PHE A 131 -2.65 4.39 13.28
CA PHE A 131 -3.70 5.10 13.98
C PHE A 131 -4.10 6.38 13.25
N ARG A 132 -5.30 6.84 13.53
CA ARG A 132 -5.73 8.20 13.17
C ARG A 132 -5.63 9.08 14.40
N GLN A 133 -4.83 10.14 14.30
CA GLN A 133 -4.78 11.15 15.37
C GLN A 133 -6.02 12.03 15.30
N GLN A 134 -6.66 12.23 16.45
CA GLN A 134 -7.87 13.03 16.60
C GLN A 134 -7.52 14.47 17.01
N ALA A 135 -8.49 15.40 16.90
CA ALA A 135 -8.27 16.80 17.26
C ALA A 135 -7.93 17.01 18.74
N ASP A 136 -8.35 16.09 19.63
CA ASP A 136 -8.04 16.09 21.05
C ASP A 136 -6.66 15.46 21.38
N GLY A 137 -5.86 15.14 20.36
CA GLY A 137 -4.56 14.50 20.50
C GLY A 137 -4.62 12.98 20.71
N SER A 138 -5.79 12.39 20.87
CA SER A 138 -5.92 10.95 21.01
C SER A 138 -5.66 10.21 19.71
N LEU A 139 -5.24 8.95 19.84
CA LEU A 139 -4.95 8.02 18.73
C LEU A 139 -6.09 7.02 18.65
N LEU A 140 -6.71 6.90 17.49
CA LEU A 140 -7.73 5.89 17.24
C LEU A 140 -7.13 4.74 16.43
N PHE A 141 -7.00 3.59 17.06
CA PHE A 141 -6.67 2.32 16.43
C PHE A 141 -7.95 1.63 15.96
N ASP A 142 -7.97 1.16 14.72
CA ASP A 142 -9.13 0.47 14.16
C ASP A 142 -8.70 -0.37 12.96
N ARG A 143 -8.62 -1.68 13.12
CA ARG A 143 -8.12 -2.58 12.09
C ARG A 143 -8.90 -3.90 12.05
N VAL A 144 -9.19 -4.39 10.83
CA VAL A 144 -9.67 -5.75 10.61
C VAL A 144 -8.48 -6.62 10.22
N ILE A 145 -8.30 -7.73 10.94
CA ILE A 145 -7.16 -8.63 10.79
C ILE A 145 -7.68 -10.06 10.64
N GLN A 146 -7.10 -10.81 9.72
CA GLN A 146 -7.35 -12.24 9.58
C GLN A 146 -6.47 -13.01 10.56
N ALA A 147 -7.05 -13.86 11.41
CA ALA A 147 -6.30 -14.78 12.24
C ALA A 147 -5.46 -15.74 11.36
N PRO A 148 -4.20 -16.05 11.71
CA PRO A 148 -3.42 -17.06 11.00
C PRO A 148 -4.11 -18.43 10.98
N SER A 149 -3.76 -19.26 9.99
CA SER A 149 -4.12 -20.67 10.01
C SER A 149 -3.50 -21.34 11.25
N GLY A 150 -4.29 -22.09 12.01
CA GLY A 150 -3.86 -22.71 13.25
C GLY A 150 -4.04 -21.87 14.52
N ALA A 151 -4.39 -20.59 14.43
CA ALA A 151 -4.66 -19.77 15.60
C ALA A 151 -5.98 -20.18 16.28
N THR A 152 -5.92 -20.42 17.58
CA THR A 152 -7.09 -20.75 18.43
C THR A 152 -7.30 -19.74 19.55
N ALA A 153 -6.29 -18.89 19.81
CA ALA A 153 -6.34 -17.82 20.80
C ALA A 153 -5.45 -16.66 20.35
N VAL A 154 -5.58 -15.51 21.01
CA VAL A 154 -4.71 -14.35 20.84
C VAL A 154 -4.42 -13.71 22.19
N ASP A 155 -3.15 -13.34 22.42
CA ASP A 155 -2.78 -12.41 23.47
C ASP A 155 -2.79 -11.01 22.85
N VAL A 156 -3.68 -10.16 23.32
CA VAL A 156 -3.73 -8.74 22.97
C VAL A 156 -2.86 -7.97 23.93
N GLU A 157 -1.79 -7.38 23.43
CA GLU A 157 -0.83 -6.59 24.22
C GLU A 157 -0.95 -5.11 23.88
N LEU A 158 -1.16 -4.27 24.90
CA LEU A 158 -1.06 -2.82 24.80
C LEU A 158 0.34 -2.44 25.24
N VAL A 159 1.15 -1.88 24.33
CA VAL A 159 2.59 -1.74 24.52
C VAL A 159 3.00 -0.27 24.52
N LEU A 160 3.80 0.10 25.53
CA LEU A 160 4.67 1.26 25.51
C LEU A 160 6.10 0.79 25.34
N GLN A 161 6.81 1.34 24.33
CA GLN A 161 8.18 0.97 23.98
C GLN A 161 9.06 2.21 23.82
N GLY A 162 10.26 2.18 24.40
CA GLY A 162 11.32 3.18 24.14
C GLY A 162 11.02 4.62 24.58
N ALA A 163 9.91 4.87 25.28
CA ALA A 163 9.48 6.19 25.73
C ALA A 163 9.64 6.30 27.26
N ALA A 164 10.88 6.50 27.74
CA ALA A 164 11.24 6.50 29.15
C ALA A 164 10.39 7.45 30.01
N ASN A 165 10.08 8.64 29.49
CA ASN A 165 9.28 9.66 30.19
C ASN A 165 7.87 9.78 29.61
N GLY A 166 7.49 8.84 28.73
CA GLY A 166 6.20 8.83 28.09
C GLY A 166 5.13 8.16 28.93
N GLN A 167 3.89 8.56 28.69
CA GLN A 167 2.70 7.93 29.26
C GLN A 167 1.69 7.69 28.15
N VAL A 168 0.91 6.63 28.26
CA VAL A 168 -0.23 6.37 27.37
C VAL A 168 -1.36 5.73 28.16
N THR A 169 -2.57 6.22 27.94
CA THR A 169 -3.80 5.64 28.52
C THR A 169 -4.66 5.08 27.42
N PHE A 170 -5.05 3.80 27.51
CA PHE A 170 -5.94 3.13 26.58
C PHE A 170 -7.34 3.00 27.15
N ASP A 171 -8.34 3.29 26.33
CA ASP A 171 -9.77 3.07 26.62
C ASP A 171 -10.53 2.61 25.36
N GLY A 172 -11.84 2.34 25.48
CA GLY A 172 -12.68 1.96 24.35
C GLY A 172 -12.20 0.67 23.64
N LEU A 173 -11.59 -0.22 24.39
CA LEU A 173 -11.02 -1.46 23.88
C LEU A 173 -12.08 -2.43 23.40
N SER A 174 -11.93 -2.92 22.17
CA SER A 174 -12.87 -3.87 21.56
C SER A 174 -12.12 -4.85 20.65
N PHE A 175 -12.48 -6.13 20.74
CA PHE A 175 -12.03 -7.17 19.82
C PHE A 175 -13.23 -8.04 19.45
N ARG A 176 -13.66 -7.99 18.19
CA ARG A 176 -14.92 -8.58 17.74
C ARG A 176 -14.72 -9.39 16.47
N THR A 177 -15.58 -10.40 16.27
CA THR A 177 -15.71 -11.03 14.96
C THR A 177 -16.07 -9.99 13.89
N ALA A 178 -15.51 -10.14 12.71
CA ALA A 178 -15.73 -9.23 11.59
C ALA A 178 -15.91 -10.00 10.28
N ALA A 179 -16.57 -9.38 9.32
CA ALA A 179 -16.55 -9.86 7.94
C ALA A 179 -15.17 -9.62 7.31
N ALA A 180 -14.81 -10.44 6.32
CA ALA A 180 -13.64 -10.17 5.49
C ALA A 180 -13.79 -8.78 4.82
N PRO A 181 -12.78 -7.93 4.87
CA PRO A 181 -12.81 -6.70 4.09
C PRO A 181 -12.84 -7.04 2.60
N PRO A 182 -13.47 -6.20 1.75
CA PRO A 182 -13.46 -6.43 0.31
C PRO A 182 -12.02 -6.42 -0.21
N ALA A 183 -11.73 -7.33 -1.15
CA ALA A 183 -10.44 -7.36 -1.82
C ALA A 183 -10.25 -6.07 -2.63
N ARG A 184 -9.07 -5.46 -2.52
CA ARG A 184 -8.69 -4.24 -3.26
C ARG A 184 -7.87 -4.64 -4.49
N LYS A 185 -8.58 -5.16 -5.49
CA LYS A 185 -7.95 -5.66 -6.73
C LYS A 185 -7.58 -4.51 -7.65
N VAL A 186 -6.38 -4.60 -8.23
CA VAL A 186 -5.83 -3.62 -9.18
C VAL A 186 -5.14 -4.39 -10.29
N ARG A 187 -5.54 -4.18 -11.53
CA ARG A 187 -4.86 -4.71 -12.71
C ARG A 187 -3.80 -3.72 -13.16
N VAL A 188 -2.55 -4.16 -13.11
CA VAL A 188 -1.36 -3.34 -13.42
C VAL A 188 -0.73 -3.82 -14.72
N ALA A 189 -0.34 -2.87 -15.59
CA ALA A 189 0.42 -3.14 -16.80
C ALA A 189 1.75 -2.36 -16.80
N ALA A 190 2.87 -3.06 -16.92
CA ALA A 190 4.20 -2.48 -17.15
C ALA A 190 4.57 -2.64 -18.62
N ILE A 191 4.65 -1.52 -19.34
CA ILE A 191 4.75 -1.48 -20.79
C ILE A 191 6.21 -1.32 -21.21
N TYR A 192 6.77 -2.35 -21.83
CA TYR A 192 8.04 -2.26 -22.55
C TYR A 192 7.77 -1.72 -23.96
N TYR A 193 8.11 -0.44 -24.18
CA TYR A 193 8.00 0.18 -25.49
C TYR A 193 9.08 1.23 -25.68
N ARG A 194 9.94 1.03 -26.70
CA ARG A 194 11.01 1.98 -27.04
C ARG A 194 10.67 2.69 -28.35
N PRO A 195 10.23 3.96 -28.32
CA PRO A 195 10.06 4.75 -29.52
C PRO A 195 11.35 4.80 -30.36
N SER A 196 11.21 4.76 -31.67
CA SER A 196 12.37 4.78 -32.58
C SER A 196 12.00 5.35 -33.93
N GLY A 197 13.00 5.95 -34.64
CA GLY A 197 12.80 6.53 -35.97
C GLY A 197 11.82 7.69 -36.02
N THR A 198 11.66 8.41 -34.93
CA THR A 198 10.73 9.52 -34.80
C THR A 198 11.34 10.85 -35.25
N SER A 199 10.52 11.75 -35.78
CA SER A 199 10.95 13.07 -36.27
C SER A 199 11.05 14.10 -35.13
N SER A 200 10.49 13.83 -33.97
CA SER A 200 10.46 14.77 -32.82
C SER A 200 10.15 14.04 -31.51
N GLY A 201 10.38 14.71 -30.36
CA GLY A 201 10.00 14.20 -29.05
C GLY A 201 8.49 13.95 -28.95
N PHE A 202 7.68 14.84 -29.49
CA PHE A 202 6.24 14.62 -29.54
C PHE A 202 5.84 13.37 -30.35
N ALA A 203 6.48 13.14 -31.50
CA ALA A 203 6.23 11.92 -32.30
C ALA A 203 6.59 10.64 -31.52
N SER A 204 7.63 10.67 -30.68
CA SER A 204 7.96 9.56 -29.78
C SER A 204 6.85 9.28 -28.78
N VAL A 205 6.29 10.32 -28.17
CA VAL A 205 5.16 10.19 -27.24
C VAL A 205 3.91 9.70 -27.97
N GLN A 206 3.63 10.15 -29.18
CA GLN A 206 2.49 9.66 -29.98
C GLN A 206 2.61 8.17 -30.30
N GLN A 207 3.80 7.67 -30.65
CA GLN A 207 4.02 6.25 -30.83
C GLN A 207 3.74 5.45 -29.53
N ALA A 208 4.26 5.95 -28.39
CA ALA A 208 4.02 5.31 -27.09
C ALA A 208 2.55 5.35 -26.68
N ALA A 209 1.85 6.47 -26.93
CA ALA A 209 0.41 6.62 -26.68
C ALA A 209 -0.43 5.66 -27.54
N SER A 210 -0.07 5.47 -28.79
CA SER A 210 -0.75 4.51 -29.68
C SER A 210 -0.62 3.08 -29.16
N TYR A 211 0.56 2.70 -28.66
CA TYR A 211 0.73 1.36 -28.06
C TYR A 211 0.04 1.25 -26.70
N ALA A 212 0.08 2.30 -25.88
CA ALA A 212 -0.67 2.34 -24.62
C ALA A 212 -2.18 2.16 -24.85
N ALA A 213 -2.74 2.77 -25.90
CA ALA A 213 -4.14 2.56 -26.29
C ALA A 213 -4.45 1.11 -26.66
N GLN A 214 -3.56 0.42 -27.40
CA GLN A 214 -3.69 -1.00 -27.70
C GLN A 214 -3.68 -1.86 -26.44
N VAL A 215 -2.75 -1.60 -25.51
CA VAL A 215 -2.67 -2.29 -24.21
C VAL A 215 -3.93 -2.05 -23.39
N ALA A 216 -4.40 -0.81 -23.30
CA ALA A 216 -5.62 -0.45 -22.57
C ALA A 216 -6.85 -1.17 -23.15
N SER A 217 -6.99 -1.20 -24.47
CA SER A 217 -8.08 -1.89 -25.18
C SER A 217 -8.06 -3.41 -24.98
N THR A 218 -6.86 -4.00 -24.89
CA THR A 218 -6.71 -5.47 -24.85
C THR A 218 -6.81 -6.01 -23.42
N TYR A 219 -6.19 -5.34 -22.45
CA TYR A 219 -6.02 -5.86 -21.11
C TYR A 219 -6.86 -5.16 -20.05
N HIS A 220 -7.45 -4.01 -20.35
CA HIS A 220 -8.28 -3.20 -19.44
C HIS A 220 -7.62 -3.00 -18.07
N PRO A 221 -6.37 -2.49 -18.01
CA PRO A 221 -5.69 -2.27 -16.73
C PRO A 221 -6.30 -1.09 -15.97
N ASP A 222 -6.14 -1.11 -14.65
CA ASP A 222 -6.46 0.04 -13.78
C ASP A 222 -5.37 1.10 -13.84
N VAL A 223 -4.12 0.66 -14.02
CA VAL A 223 -2.95 1.53 -14.15
C VAL A 223 -1.92 0.96 -15.11
N MET A 224 -1.34 1.82 -15.93
CA MET A 224 -0.24 1.50 -16.85
C MET A 224 1.00 2.32 -16.47
N VAL A 225 2.17 1.68 -16.56
CA VAL A 225 3.48 2.34 -16.40
C VAL A 225 4.25 2.23 -17.70
N LEU A 226 4.74 3.35 -18.21
CA LEU A 226 5.60 3.45 -19.39
C LEU A 226 7.02 3.91 -18.96
N GLY A 227 7.95 3.92 -19.92
CA GLY A 227 9.34 4.26 -19.69
C GLY A 227 9.62 5.73 -19.37
N GLU A 228 10.86 6.00 -19.02
CA GLU A 228 11.42 7.31 -18.68
C GLU A 228 11.63 8.17 -19.93
N MET A 229 11.46 9.50 -19.85
CA MET A 229 11.79 10.48 -20.89
C MET A 229 11.26 10.11 -22.30
N LEU A 230 9.98 9.78 -22.44
CA LEU A 230 9.36 9.39 -23.71
C LEU A 230 9.52 10.41 -24.83
N ASN A 231 9.61 11.70 -24.50
CA ASN A 231 9.84 12.77 -25.47
C ASN A 231 11.32 12.98 -25.82
N VAL A 232 12.23 12.18 -25.23
CA VAL A 232 13.66 12.21 -25.53
C VAL A 232 14.12 11.00 -26.32
N ILE A 233 13.63 9.81 -25.91
CA ILE A 233 14.04 8.55 -26.52
C ILE A 233 13.60 8.45 -27.97
N GLY A 234 14.56 8.08 -28.85
CA GLY A 234 14.30 7.92 -30.26
C GLY A 234 14.12 9.21 -31.07
N ALA A 235 14.18 10.39 -30.43
CA ALA A 235 13.94 11.70 -31.05
C ALA A 235 15.23 12.49 -31.29
N PRO A 236 15.39 13.17 -32.44
CA PRO A 236 16.50 14.09 -32.70
C PRO A 236 16.37 15.39 -31.91
N GLY A 237 17.47 16.17 -31.83
CA GLY A 237 17.49 17.51 -31.21
C GLY A 237 18.11 17.53 -29.81
N THR A 238 18.28 18.77 -29.28
CA THR A 238 18.82 19.04 -27.95
C THR A 238 17.81 18.73 -26.83
N MET A 239 18.25 18.71 -25.58
CA MET A 239 17.33 18.52 -24.43
C MET A 239 16.28 19.65 -24.38
N GLU A 240 16.72 20.90 -24.57
CA GLU A 240 15.82 22.07 -24.55
C GLU A 240 14.74 21.98 -25.64
N SER A 241 15.11 21.50 -26.85
CA SER A 241 14.15 21.39 -27.97
C SER A 241 13.13 20.28 -27.80
N LYS A 242 13.37 19.34 -26.91
CA LYS A 242 12.50 18.21 -26.61
C LYS A 242 11.67 18.42 -25.33
N ALA A 243 12.13 19.32 -24.45
CA ALA A 243 11.42 19.60 -23.20
C ALA A 243 10.09 20.31 -23.46
N GLU A 244 9.06 19.90 -22.74
CA GLU A 244 7.72 20.45 -22.85
C GLU A 244 7.15 20.81 -21.50
N PRO A 245 6.28 21.83 -21.38
CA PRO A 245 5.55 22.07 -20.14
C PRO A 245 4.57 20.94 -19.85
N ILE A 246 4.16 20.81 -18.57
CA ILE A 246 3.12 19.90 -18.12
C ILE A 246 2.03 20.71 -17.37
N PRO A 247 0.78 20.77 -17.90
CA PRO A 247 0.28 20.17 -19.13
C PRO A 247 0.91 20.73 -20.40
N GLY A 248 0.89 19.94 -21.48
CA GLY A 248 1.39 20.28 -22.80
C GLY A 248 1.10 19.15 -23.79
N ARG A 249 1.45 19.35 -25.07
CA ARG A 249 1.02 18.45 -26.16
C ARG A 249 1.35 16.97 -25.93
N SER A 250 2.50 16.66 -25.29
CA SER A 250 2.89 15.28 -24.98
C SER A 250 2.05 14.69 -23.84
N SER A 251 1.85 15.44 -22.76
CA SER A 251 0.94 15.00 -21.69
C SER A 251 -0.50 14.89 -22.16
N ASP A 252 -0.96 15.78 -23.05
CA ASP A 252 -2.32 15.77 -23.59
C ASP A 252 -2.56 14.56 -24.51
N ALA A 253 -1.56 14.12 -25.27
CA ALA A 253 -1.65 12.90 -26.07
C ALA A 253 -1.85 11.65 -25.20
N MET A 254 -1.15 11.53 -24.07
CA MET A 254 -1.35 10.46 -23.09
C MET A 254 -2.67 10.63 -22.32
N ALA A 255 -3.06 11.86 -22.00
CA ALA A 255 -4.32 12.17 -21.34
C ALA A 255 -5.53 11.73 -22.18
N ALA A 256 -5.47 11.88 -23.49
CA ALA A 256 -6.50 11.38 -24.39
C ALA A 256 -6.67 9.83 -24.31
N VAL A 257 -5.57 9.08 -24.16
CA VAL A 257 -5.60 7.63 -23.92
C VAL A 257 -6.22 7.32 -22.55
N ALA A 258 -5.74 8.01 -21.50
CA ALA A 258 -6.25 7.80 -20.14
C ALA A 258 -7.77 8.01 -20.07
N ALA A 259 -8.27 9.10 -20.64
CA ALA A 259 -9.69 9.43 -20.68
C ALA A 259 -10.50 8.44 -21.53
N SER A 260 -10.01 8.10 -22.73
CA SER A 260 -10.74 7.21 -23.65
C SER A 260 -10.94 5.79 -23.11
N TYR A 261 -9.94 5.28 -22.39
CA TYR A 261 -9.95 3.92 -21.83
C TYR A 261 -10.22 3.89 -20.32
N ARG A 262 -10.41 5.06 -19.67
CA ARG A 262 -10.65 5.21 -18.23
C ARG A 262 -9.59 4.50 -17.40
N VAL A 263 -8.31 4.71 -17.72
CA VAL A 263 -7.16 4.07 -17.10
C VAL A 263 -6.20 5.11 -16.51
N ASN A 264 -5.62 4.84 -15.36
CA ASN A 264 -4.53 5.66 -14.84
C ASN A 264 -3.24 5.39 -15.63
N ILE A 265 -2.48 6.43 -15.98
CA ILE A 265 -1.23 6.27 -16.74
C ILE A 265 -0.09 6.97 -16.02
N VAL A 266 1.02 6.26 -15.85
CA VAL A 266 2.30 6.83 -15.41
C VAL A 266 3.32 6.71 -16.55
N PHE A 267 3.96 7.84 -16.87
CA PHE A 267 5.01 7.89 -17.88
C PHE A 267 6.05 8.96 -17.54
N GLY A 268 7.29 8.78 -18.01
CA GLY A 268 8.36 9.77 -17.85
C GLY A 268 8.49 10.69 -19.04
N MET A 269 8.76 11.96 -18.79
CA MET A 269 9.10 12.94 -19.84
C MET A 269 10.08 14.01 -19.33
N LEU A 270 10.77 14.66 -20.23
CA LEU A 270 11.56 15.86 -19.98
C LEU A 270 10.62 17.06 -19.93
N GLU A 271 10.48 17.66 -18.74
CA GLU A 271 9.64 18.81 -18.47
C GLU A 271 10.45 20.12 -18.58
N SER A 272 9.88 21.14 -19.22
CA SER A 272 10.33 22.52 -19.08
C SER A 272 9.44 23.29 -18.12
N LYS A 273 10.06 23.97 -17.13
CA LYS A 273 9.35 24.78 -16.14
C LYS A 273 10.12 26.09 -15.91
N GLY A 274 9.66 27.17 -16.52
CA GLY A 274 10.44 28.40 -16.60
C GLY A 274 11.75 28.13 -17.34
N ASN A 275 12.88 28.47 -16.72
CA ASN A 275 14.21 28.27 -17.29
C ASN A 275 14.88 26.96 -16.89
N LEU A 276 14.13 26.07 -16.23
CA LEU A 276 14.65 24.80 -15.69
C LEU A 276 14.09 23.61 -16.47
N LEU A 277 14.92 22.56 -16.55
CA LEU A 277 14.55 21.27 -17.12
C LEU A 277 14.46 20.24 -15.98
N TYR A 278 13.45 19.37 -16.05
CA TYR A 278 13.27 18.28 -15.07
C TYR A 278 12.99 16.95 -15.77
N ASN A 279 13.58 15.89 -15.26
CA ASN A 279 13.16 14.54 -15.58
C ASN A 279 11.93 14.23 -14.71
N THR A 280 10.74 14.19 -15.32
CA THR A 280 9.46 14.17 -14.61
C THR A 280 8.66 12.93 -14.94
N ALA A 281 8.18 12.22 -13.92
CA ALA A 281 7.12 11.22 -14.03
C ALA A 281 5.75 11.91 -13.82
N VAL A 282 4.82 11.64 -14.73
CA VAL A 282 3.46 12.20 -14.74
C VAL A 282 2.49 11.09 -14.40
N LEU A 283 1.59 11.34 -13.46
CA LEU A 283 0.42 10.52 -13.20
C LEU A 283 -0.83 11.19 -13.79
N LEU A 284 -1.46 10.52 -14.72
CA LEU A 284 -2.77 10.87 -15.24
C LEU A 284 -3.83 9.99 -14.59
N ASP A 285 -4.96 10.57 -14.21
CA ASP A 285 -6.12 9.83 -13.72
C ASP A 285 -7.00 9.31 -14.87
N ARG A 286 -8.06 8.57 -14.53
CA ARG A 286 -9.00 7.99 -15.50
C ARG A 286 -9.81 9.00 -16.33
N SER A 287 -9.76 10.28 -15.95
CA SER A 287 -10.35 11.38 -16.74
C SER A 287 -9.37 12.01 -17.71
N GLY A 288 -8.10 11.66 -17.61
CA GLY A 288 -6.99 12.30 -18.32
C GLY A 288 -6.44 13.52 -17.61
N ALA A 289 -6.92 13.88 -16.43
CA ALA A 289 -6.35 14.97 -15.67
C ALA A 289 -4.97 14.60 -15.09
N VAL A 290 -4.07 15.59 -14.98
CA VAL A 290 -2.79 15.41 -14.29
C VAL A 290 -3.06 15.32 -12.79
N ALA A 291 -3.15 14.10 -12.25
CA ALA A 291 -3.36 13.82 -10.85
C ALA A 291 -2.09 14.09 -10.01
N GLY A 292 -0.91 14.00 -10.63
CA GLY A 292 0.33 14.28 -9.94
C GLY A 292 1.57 14.30 -10.84
N LYS A 293 2.64 14.88 -10.31
CA LYS A 293 3.97 14.91 -10.94
C LYS A 293 5.03 14.62 -9.89
N TYR A 294 6.07 13.91 -10.32
CA TYR A 294 7.27 13.69 -9.54
C TYR A 294 8.49 14.08 -10.38
N GLN A 295 9.30 15.00 -9.90
CA GLN A 295 10.57 15.38 -10.49
C GLN A 295 11.68 14.55 -9.84
N LYS A 296 12.52 13.91 -10.66
CA LYS A 296 13.59 12.99 -10.22
C LYS A 296 14.51 13.65 -9.19
N VAL A 297 14.67 13.03 -8.04
CA VAL A 297 15.49 13.57 -6.93
C VAL A 297 16.94 13.14 -7.07
N GLN A 298 17.20 11.87 -7.40
CA GLN A 298 18.55 11.32 -7.54
C GLN A 298 19.01 11.38 -9.01
N LEU A 299 19.65 12.48 -9.38
CA LEU A 299 20.16 12.65 -10.74
C LEU A 299 21.49 11.93 -10.96
N PRO A 300 21.63 11.12 -12.04
CA PRO A 300 22.95 10.76 -12.56
C PRO A 300 23.75 12.00 -12.94
N ILE A 301 25.08 11.92 -12.82
CA ILE A 301 25.98 13.02 -13.26
C ILE A 301 25.71 13.43 -14.71
N ALA A 302 25.41 12.47 -15.58
CA ALA A 302 25.11 12.74 -16.98
C ALA A 302 23.86 13.61 -17.18
N GLU A 303 22.80 13.42 -16.38
CA GLU A 303 21.59 14.26 -16.43
C GLU A 303 21.88 15.67 -15.87
N ALA A 304 22.57 15.74 -14.73
CA ALA A 304 22.96 17.03 -14.15
C ALA A 304 23.87 17.84 -15.11
N SER A 305 24.82 17.18 -15.77
CA SER A 305 25.71 17.79 -16.76
C SER A 305 24.97 18.25 -18.05
N ALA A 306 23.83 17.63 -18.34
CA ALA A 306 22.94 18.01 -19.43
C ALA A 306 21.95 19.15 -19.03
N GLY A 307 22.12 19.75 -17.84
CA GLY A 307 21.32 20.88 -17.37
C GLY A 307 19.98 20.51 -16.74
N ILE A 308 19.76 19.23 -16.39
CA ILE A 308 18.54 18.80 -15.70
C ILE A 308 18.67 19.13 -14.20
N SER A 309 17.64 19.73 -13.65
CA SER A 309 17.54 20.11 -12.24
C SER A 309 16.96 18.98 -11.39
N PRO A 310 17.44 18.77 -10.15
CA PRO A 310 16.85 17.79 -9.24
C PRO A 310 15.49 18.24 -8.72
N GLY A 311 14.61 17.29 -8.46
CA GLY A 311 13.39 17.50 -7.71
C GLY A 311 13.66 17.71 -6.21
N GLY A 312 12.68 18.26 -5.49
CA GLY A 312 12.82 18.61 -4.07
C GLY A 312 11.97 17.76 -3.10
N SER A 313 11.17 16.80 -3.59
CA SER A 313 10.26 16.03 -2.73
C SER A 313 9.82 14.72 -3.35
N VAL A 314 9.35 13.80 -2.49
CA VAL A 314 8.76 12.52 -2.88
C VAL A 314 7.28 12.52 -2.45
N PRO A 315 6.37 13.02 -3.28
CA PRO A 315 4.94 13.04 -2.97
C PRO A 315 4.31 11.65 -3.09
N VAL A 316 3.22 11.46 -2.36
CA VAL A 316 2.31 10.31 -2.48
C VAL A 316 0.98 10.83 -3.01
N PHE A 317 0.39 10.12 -3.95
CA PHE A 317 -0.83 10.50 -4.64
C PHE A 317 -1.95 9.52 -4.29
N ASP A 318 -3.13 10.05 -4.01
CA ASP A 318 -4.35 9.27 -3.87
C ASP A 318 -4.90 8.93 -5.26
N THR A 319 -5.20 7.66 -5.48
CA THR A 319 -5.88 7.17 -6.68
C THR A 319 -7.17 6.46 -6.29
N ASP A 320 -8.00 6.14 -7.25
CA ASP A 320 -9.23 5.38 -7.03
C ASP A 320 -9.00 3.94 -6.55
N PHE A 321 -7.79 3.40 -6.69
CA PHE A 321 -7.43 2.06 -6.24
C PHE A 321 -6.51 2.04 -5.01
N GLY A 322 -5.86 3.13 -4.67
CA GLY A 322 -4.94 3.20 -3.51
C GLY A 322 -3.94 4.34 -3.60
N LYS A 323 -3.02 4.39 -2.64
CA LYS A 323 -1.97 5.40 -2.58
C LYS A 323 -0.74 4.96 -3.35
N VAL A 324 -0.28 5.79 -4.28
CA VAL A 324 0.89 5.49 -5.12
C VAL A 324 1.96 6.56 -4.97
N ALA A 325 3.22 6.17 -5.16
CA ALA A 325 4.31 7.11 -5.36
C ALA A 325 5.03 6.81 -6.66
N LEU A 326 5.61 7.85 -7.25
CA LEU A 326 6.38 7.76 -8.47
C LEU A 326 7.86 7.86 -8.13
N LEU A 327 8.69 7.04 -8.76
CA LEU A 327 10.14 7.14 -8.76
C LEU A 327 10.62 7.09 -10.21
N ILE A 328 11.85 7.55 -10.47
CA ILE A 328 12.41 7.52 -11.81
C ILE A 328 13.80 6.87 -11.76
N CYS A 329 13.97 5.73 -12.46
CA CYS A 329 15.25 5.12 -12.80
C CYS A 329 16.30 5.12 -11.67
N GLN A 330 17.22 6.10 -11.65
CA GLN A 330 18.30 6.25 -10.67
C GLN A 330 17.80 6.37 -9.22
N ASP A 331 16.60 6.88 -8.99
CA ASP A 331 16.01 6.91 -7.65
C ASP A 331 15.93 5.51 -7.03
N ALA A 332 15.68 4.48 -7.85
CA ALA A 332 15.64 3.11 -7.39
C ALA A 332 17.02 2.52 -7.03
N ALA A 333 18.12 3.21 -7.33
CA ALA A 333 19.45 2.80 -6.88
C ALA A 333 19.67 3.13 -5.39
N PHE A 334 18.91 4.08 -4.83
CA PHE A 334 19.03 4.57 -3.46
C PHE A 334 17.77 4.18 -2.64
N PRO A 335 17.92 3.81 -1.36
CA PRO A 335 16.79 3.41 -0.52
C PRO A 335 15.88 4.58 -0.10
N GLU A 336 16.41 5.80 -0.01
CA GLU A 336 15.75 6.95 0.59
C GLU A 336 14.43 7.33 -0.10
N PRO A 337 14.35 7.48 -1.45
CA PRO A 337 13.11 7.90 -2.09
C PRO A 337 11.97 6.91 -1.88
N ALA A 338 12.25 5.60 -2.02
CA ALA A 338 11.25 4.56 -1.80
C ALA A 338 10.81 4.49 -0.34
N ARG A 339 11.75 4.66 0.59
CA ARG A 339 11.47 4.70 2.04
C ARG A 339 10.59 5.88 2.40
N GLU A 340 10.92 7.06 1.93
CA GLU A 340 10.13 8.28 2.16
C GLU A 340 8.69 8.11 1.66
N ALA A 341 8.53 7.60 0.44
CA ALA A 341 7.21 7.32 -0.14
C ALA A 341 6.39 6.37 0.74
N THR A 342 7.00 5.29 1.22
CA THR A 342 6.31 4.27 2.02
C THR A 342 5.93 4.80 3.40
N LEU A 343 6.81 5.57 4.04
CA LEU A 343 6.51 6.22 5.33
C LEU A 343 5.38 7.25 5.22
N ARG A 344 5.18 7.82 4.04
CA ARG A 344 4.03 8.70 3.71
C ARG A 344 2.77 7.92 3.32
N GLY A 345 2.82 6.58 3.34
CA GLY A 345 1.67 5.70 3.15
C GLY A 345 1.46 5.20 1.73
N ALA A 346 2.45 5.30 0.84
CA ALA A 346 2.36 4.67 -0.47
C ALA A 346 2.20 3.15 -0.33
N GLU A 347 1.35 2.57 -1.16
CA GLU A 347 1.07 1.13 -1.23
C GLU A 347 1.68 0.49 -2.48
N MET A 348 2.03 1.33 -3.47
CA MET A 348 2.66 0.91 -4.73
C MET A 348 3.62 1.97 -5.23
N LEU A 349 4.79 1.55 -5.70
CA LEU A 349 5.75 2.36 -6.45
C LEU A 349 5.55 2.13 -7.95
N LEU A 350 5.41 3.21 -8.71
CA LEU A 350 5.29 3.20 -10.17
C LEU A 350 6.53 3.87 -10.76
N VAL A 351 7.34 3.12 -11.51
CA VAL A 351 8.73 3.50 -11.80
C VAL A 351 9.03 3.49 -13.29
N PRO A 352 8.91 4.63 -14.00
CA PRO A 352 9.52 4.82 -15.30
C PRO A 352 11.05 4.67 -15.22
N ILE A 353 11.63 3.80 -16.07
CA ILE A 353 13.07 3.51 -16.07
C ILE A 353 13.62 3.63 -17.48
N TRP A 354 14.85 4.11 -17.64
CA TRP A 354 15.61 3.94 -18.87
C TRP A 354 16.34 2.59 -18.88
N GLY A 355 17.18 2.39 -17.89
CA GLY A 355 17.90 1.15 -17.63
C GLY A 355 18.32 1.09 -16.16
N GLY A 356 18.77 -0.06 -15.69
CA GLY A 356 19.20 -0.20 -14.30
C GLY A 356 19.39 -1.63 -13.83
N LYS A 357 19.77 -1.79 -12.56
CA LYS A 357 19.97 -3.09 -11.92
C LYS A 357 18.66 -3.60 -11.34
N THR A 358 18.14 -4.67 -11.89
CA THR A 358 16.90 -5.34 -11.46
C THR A 358 16.90 -5.64 -9.95
N SER A 359 18.04 -6.07 -9.39
CA SER A 359 18.17 -6.37 -7.96
C SER A 359 17.91 -5.15 -7.07
N LEU A 360 18.37 -3.96 -7.46
CA LEU A 360 18.14 -2.73 -6.71
C LEU A 360 16.67 -2.30 -6.78
N VAL A 361 16.06 -2.38 -7.96
CA VAL A 361 14.64 -2.03 -8.13
C VAL A 361 13.75 -2.95 -7.28
N ARG A 362 14.00 -4.26 -7.31
CA ARG A 362 13.26 -5.24 -6.48
C ARG A 362 13.51 -5.04 -4.99
N ALA A 363 14.72 -4.65 -4.59
CA ALA A 363 15.02 -4.34 -3.20
C ALA A 363 14.10 -3.25 -2.64
N ARG A 364 13.72 -2.25 -3.47
CA ARG A 364 12.76 -1.20 -3.05
C ARG A 364 11.40 -1.76 -2.66
N ALA A 365 10.93 -2.81 -3.33
CA ALA A 365 9.70 -3.50 -2.96
C ALA A 365 9.85 -4.25 -1.62
N VAL A 366 10.94 -5.02 -1.47
CA VAL A 366 11.18 -5.88 -0.30
C VAL A 366 11.39 -5.07 0.97
N GLU A 367 12.36 -4.18 0.98
CA GLU A 367 12.75 -3.43 2.20
C GLU A 367 11.66 -2.47 2.72
N ASN A 368 10.66 -2.18 1.88
CA ASN A 368 9.55 -1.31 2.21
C ASN A 368 8.22 -2.06 2.35
N GLY A 369 8.17 -3.36 2.04
CA GLY A 369 6.94 -4.14 2.10
C GLY A 369 5.86 -3.61 1.15
N ILE A 370 6.22 -3.15 -0.06
CA ILE A 370 5.35 -2.42 -0.99
C ILE A 370 5.31 -3.11 -2.36
N TYR A 371 4.20 -2.99 -3.10
CA TYR A 371 4.17 -3.38 -4.51
C TYR A 371 5.00 -2.41 -5.36
N LEU A 372 5.53 -2.91 -6.49
CA LEU A 372 6.28 -2.10 -7.43
C LEU A 372 5.96 -2.53 -8.86
N ALA A 373 5.74 -1.56 -9.75
CA ALA A 373 5.68 -1.77 -11.20
C ALA A 373 6.70 -0.86 -11.89
N ALA A 374 7.61 -1.44 -12.64
CA ALA A 374 8.66 -0.74 -13.34
C ALA A 374 8.60 -1.02 -14.84
N SER A 375 8.76 0.02 -15.64
CA SER A 375 8.78 -0.04 -17.09
C SER A 375 10.02 0.63 -17.66
N GLY A 376 10.74 -0.04 -18.56
CA GLY A 376 11.99 0.49 -19.08
C GLY A 376 12.33 0.07 -20.49
N TYR A 377 13.48 0.58 -20.97
CA TYR A 377 14.05 0.30 -22.31
C TYR A 377 15.18 -0.70 -22.24
N ASP A 378 16.19 -0.41 -21.44
CA ASP A 378 17.34 -1.28 -21.16
C ASP A 378 17.15 -1.96 -19.78
N TYR A 379 15.92 -2.27 -19.47
CA TYR A 379 15.44 -2.87 -18.24
C TYR A 379 14.25 -3.81 -18.55
N ALA A 380 14.22 -4.99 -17.97
CA ALA A 380 13.08 -5.87 -18.05
C ALA A 380 11.89 -5.24 -17.32
N SER A 381 10.83 -4.88 -18.06
CA SER A 381 9.63 -4.34 -17.41
C SER A 381 8.98 -5.40 -16.55
N GLU A 382 8.68 -5.09 -15.28
CA GLU A 382 8.24 -6.08 -14.30
C GLU A 382 7.29 -5.50 -13.24
N ILE A 383 6.51 -6.39 -12.65
CA ILE A 383 5.62 -6.13 -11.53
C ILE A 383 6.03 -7.06 -10.40
N VAL A 384 6.28 -6.49 -9.22
CA VAL A 384 6.89 -7.16 -8.07
C VAL A 384 6.01 -7.00 -6.84
N ASN A 385 5.88 -8.06 -6.04
CA ASN A 385 5.14 -8.02 -4.79
C ASN A 385 6.04 -7.57 -3.60
N PRO A 386 5.46 -7.31 -2.41
CA PRO A 386 6.19 -6.92 -1.21
C PRO A 386 7.30 -7.89 -0.73
N LEU A 387 7.30 -9.13 -1.17
CA LEU A 387 8.37 -10.11 -0.87
C LEU A 387 9.44 -10.18 -1.98
N GLY A 388 9.41 -9.29 -2.98
CA GLY A 388 10.36 -9.30 -4.09
C GLY A 388 10.06 -10.34 -5.17
N THR A 389 8.94 -11.08 -5.05
CA THR A 389 8.53 -12.04 -6.09
C THR A 389 8.07 -11.29 -7.33
N VAL A 390 8.61 -11.64 -8.48
CA VAL A 390 8.17 -11.13 -9.76
C VAL A 390 6.86 -11.81 -10.15
N LEU A 391 5.80 -11.03 -10.24
CA LEU A 391 4.45 -11.52 -10.59
C LEU A 391 4.23 -11.57 -12.09
N ALA A 392 4.79 -10.60 -12.82
CA ALA A 392 4.79 -10.54 -14.27
C ALA A 392 6.04 -9.81 -14.76
N THR A 393 6.59 -10.24 -15.89
CA THR A 393 7.77 -9.59 -16.51
C THR A 393 7.81 -9.78 -18.01
N VAL A 394 8.42 -8.83 -18.69
CA VAL A 394 8.82 -8.96 -20.10
C VAL A 394 10.29 -8.61 -20.25
N LYS A 395 11.00 -9.47 -20.97
CA LYS A 395 12.44 -9.32 -21.21
C LYS A 395 12.71 -8.20 -22.22
N ILE A 396 13.86 -7.55 -22.06
CA ILE A 396 14.46 -6.66 -23.05
C ILE A 396 14.50 -7.38 -24.40
N GLY A 397 14.24 -6.64 -25.49
CA GLY A 397 14.30 -7.20 -26.83
C GLY A 397 13.66 -6.27 -27.87
N THR A 398 13.38 -6.81 -29.05
CA THR A 398 12.77 -6.06 -30.13
C THR A 398 11.23 -6.02 -29.99
N GLY A 399 10.65 -4.91 -30.44
CA GLY A 399 9.20 -4.68 -30.48
C GLY A 399 8.57 -4.41 -29.12
N PRO A 400 7.33 -3.97 -29.15
CA PRO A 400 6.55 -3.64 -27.95
C PRO A 400 6.11 -4.90 -27.20
N LYS A 401 6.10 -4.86 -25.87
CA LYS A 401 5.67 -5.93 -24.96
C LYS A 401 4.99 -5.34 -23.72
N VAL A 402 4.19 -6.15 -23.05
CA VAL A 402 3.55 -5.74 -21.80
C VAL A 402 3.55 -6.89 -20.78
N ALA A 403 3.92 -6.59 -19.55
CA ALA A 403 3.69 -7.44 -18.39
C ALA A 403 2.40 -6.99 -17.71
N VAL A 404 1.45 -7.91 -17.52
CA VAL A 404 0.15 -7.61 -16.90
C VAL A 404 -0.14 -8.61 -15.78
N THR A 405 -0.65 -8.15 -14.66
CA THR A 405 -1.13 -9.01 -13.58
C THR A 405 -2.17 -8.29 -12.71
N ASP A 406 -3.01 -9.07 -12.04
CA ASP A 406 -3.92 -8.57 -11.01
C ASP A 406 -3.22 -8.63 -9.65
N LEU A 407 -3.27 -7.52 -8.91
CA LEU A 407 -2.80 -7.40 -7.54
C LEU A 407 -3.98 -7.32 -6.58
N ASP A 408 -3.75 -7.66 -5.32
CA ASP A 408 -4.66 -7.35 -4.23
C ASP A 408 -3.91 -6.53 -3.18
N LEU A 409 -4.21 -5.22 -3.10
CA LEU A 409 -3.56 -4.31 -2.15
C LEU A 409 -3.96 -4.61 -0.69
N SER A 410 -5.00 -5.40 -0.46
CA SER A 410 -5.39 -5.87 0.88
C SER A 410 -4.66 -7.14 1.30
N LYS A 411 -3.92 -7.80 0.37
CA LYS A 411 -3.22 -9.05 0.65
C LYS A 411 -2.15 -8.86 1.72
N ARG A 412 -2.15 -9.77 2.69
CA ARG A 412 -1.14 -9.86 3.75
C ARG A 412 0.00 -10.77 3.31
N PHE A 413 1.23 -10.42 3.70
CA PHE A 413 2.46 -11.17 3.40
C PHE A 413 3.10 -11.61 4.71
N ARG A 414 2.56 -12.69 5.30
CA ARG A 414 2.99 -13.19 6.59
C ARG A 414 4.26 -14.01 6.49
N GLU A 415 5.22 -13.65 7.33
CA GLU A 415 6.37 -14.45 7.69
C GLU A 415 6.11 -15.14 9.04
N THR A 416 6.45 -16.42 9.15
CA THR A 416 5.99 -17.32 10.22
C THR A 416 6.20 -16.77 11.63
N TRP A 417 7.32 -16.14 11.93
CA TRP A 417 7.65 -15.62 13.28
C TRP A 417 7.74 -14.10 13.37
N LEU A 418 7.71 -13.40 12.24
CA LEU A 418 7.80 -11.95 12.17
C LEU A 418 6.43 -11.28 12.08
N GLY A 419 5.43 -11.94 11.48
CA GLY A 419 4.13 -11.35 11.19
C GLY A 419 4.01 -10.85 9.75
N ASP A 420 3.20 -9.82 9.51
CA ASP A 420 3.04 -9.28 8.17
C ASP A 420 4.22 -8.39 7.78
N TRP A 421 4.91 -8.76 6.70
CA TRP A 421 6.08 -8.05 6.20
C TRP A 421 5.84 -6.56 5.94
N ARG A 422 4.65 -6.19 5.51
CA ARG A 422 4.27 -4.78 5.30
C ARG A 422 4.24 -3.96 6.59
N ASP A 423 3.89 -4.60 7.70
CA ASP A 423 3.91 -3.95 9.02
C ASP A 423 5.34 -3.88 9.57
N ILE A 424 6.10 -4.97 9.48
CA ILE A 424 7.45 -5.08 10.03
C ILE A 424 8.40 -4.06 9.38
N ALA A 425 8.40 -3.98 8.06
CA ALA A 425 9.26 -3.08 7.30
C ALA A 425 9.13 -1.60 7.74
N ASN A 426 8.00 -1.24 8.34
CA ASN A 426 7.73 0.11 8.84
C ASN A 426 7.82 0.22 10.36
N LYS A 427 7.27 -0.76 11.10
CA LYS A 427 7.11 -0.69 12.56
C LYS A 427 8.40 -0.99 13.32
N GLU A 428 9.20 -1.96 12.86
CA GLU A 428 10.41 -2.37 13.58
C GLU A 428 11.65 -1.53 13.23
N ARG A 429 11.49 -0.59 12.30
CA ARG A 429 12.57 0.31 11.90
C ARG A 429 12.88 1.30 13.01
N ARG A 430 14.15 1.36 13.41
CA ARG A 430 14.68 2.42 14.29
C ARG A 430 15.32 3.53 13.48
N VAL A 431 15.02 4.79 13.81
CA VAL A 431 15.58 6.00 13.16
C VAL A 431 16.70 6.66 13.94
N ASP A 432 16.66 6.59 15.25
CA ASP A 432 17.56 7.30 16.17
C ASP A 432 19.06 7.01 15.97
N PRO A 433 19.49 5.77 15.60
CA PRO A 433 20.91 5.50 15.37
C PRO A 433 21.48 6.11 14.08
N TYR A 434 20.61 6.59 13.16
CA TYR A 434 21.01 7.02 11.81
C TYR A 434 21.04 8.55 11.64
N THR A 435 21.48 9.26 12.67
CA THR A 435 21.61 10.72 12.63
C THR A 435 22.89 11.22 11.96
N ALA A 436 23.82 10.32 11.66
CA ALA A 436 25.05 10.71 10.96
C ALA A 436 24.74 11.15 9.53
N ARG A 437 24.68 12.46 9.33
CA ARG A 437 24.90 13.03 7.99
C ARG A 437 26.40 12.83 7.70
N VAL A 438 26.71 12.15 6.60
CA VAL A 438 28.08 12.16 6.08
C VAL A 438 28.45 13.63 5.88
N PRO A 439 29.54 14.14 6.42
CA PRO A 439 29.94 15.54 6.27
C PRO A 439 30.16 15.92 4.82
#